data_2168b03ff4e36aef0c4a0361c86a50f3
#
_entry.id   2168b03ff4e36aef0c4a0361c86a50f3
#
_cell.length_a   1.000
_cell.length_b   1.000
_cell.length_c   1.000
_cell.angle_alpha   90.00
_cell.angle_beta   90.00
_cell.angle_gamma   90.00
#
_symmetry.space_group_name_H-M   'P 1'
#
loop_
_entity.id
_entity.type
_entity.pdbx_description
1 polymer ?
#
loop_
_entity_poly.entity_id
_entity_poly.type
_entity_poly.pdbx_seq_one_letter_code
_entity_poly.pdbx_strand_id
1 'polypeptide(L)'
;MRRTRSNVGRFAASAPLNRRRREPSSASPRRALDAALADAMLRAALSSARACASSRRARVRARVRRARARVLTVAASPEAPPPVPDVRAFDAAPLDVDALDAFPRLSSGKYALKGMRRAELADWLAHVGEKRSRADSVFRAMYRELGGDADASEAFGDKFKARLEVLGSFDGDLELSDTRLATDGTRKVTYNLRGSGGGTVESVLIPALTERGRTTVCVSSQLGCAMNCQFCYTAKMGLRKNLSAAQIVEQVVQARRMVGASEVSNVVFMGMGEPLHNVDEVLKAVSILLDPKGLGFSRNKVTVSTSGLVPQMERFLRESEASLAVSLNATTDYIRNWIMPINRKYNLEMLLGLLRREFPRQSLGRHQRQVFFEYIMLEGVNDSDEDADRLVEIARDIPCKINLIYFNTHDGSEFKCSDQERINAFRQRVSDAGVTCTIRQSRGDEEMSACGQLGKPDDEANWKPPPPRMRDPRTRAQRL
;
A
#
# COMPACT_ATOMS: atom_id res chain seq x y z
N MET A 1 -23.05 -58.76 -18.08
CA MET A 1 -23.89 -59.73 -17.36
C MET A 1 -24.70 -58.99 -16.30
N ARG A 2 -26.02 -59.03 -16.53
CA ARG A 2 -27.18 -59.14 -15.61
C ARG A 2 -27.23 -58.14 -14.44
N ARG A 3 -28.16 -57.15 -14.48
CA ARG A 3 -29.62 -57.20 -14.14
C ARG A 3 -29.80 -57.50 -12.64
N THR A 4 -30.57 -56.77 -11.84
CA THR A 4 -32.00 -56.45 -11.84
C THR A 4 -32.29 -55.41 -10.74
N ARG A 5 -33.11 -54.35 -10.92
CA ARG A 5 -34.58 -54.25 -10.71
C ARG A 5 -34.99 -54.68 -9.28
N SER A 6 -35.82 -54.05 -8.51
CA SER A 6 -36.99 -53.15 -8.60
C SER A 6 -37.60 -53.08 -7.19
N ASN A 7 -38.35 -52.14 -6.74
CA ASN A 7 -39.82 -51.96 -6.72
C ASN A 7 -40.16 -50.87 -5.67
N VAL A 8 -40.80 -49.82 -5.93
CA VAL A 8 -42.25 -49.51 -6.02
C VAL A 8 -43.10 -49.94 -4.83
N GLY A 9 -43.72 -48.98 -4.18
CA GLY A 9 -44.80 -49.16 -3.22
C GLY A 9 -45.48 -47.83 -2.85
N ARG A 10 -46.48 -47.46 -3.66
CA ARG A 10 -47.51 -46.47 -3.31
C ARG A 10 -48.46 -47.06 -2.25
N PHE A 11 -49.02 -46.24 -1.40
CA PHE A 11 -50.48 -46.24 -1.15
C PHE A 11 -50.93 -44.90 -0.55
N ALA A 12 -52.05 -44.51 -1.03
CA ALA A 12 -52.89 -43.34 -0.89
C ALA A 12 -53.98 -43.53 0.17
N ALA A 13 -54.63 -42.48 0.49
CA ALA A 13 -56.07 -42.21 0.69
C ALA A 13 -56.37 -41.54 2.01
N SER A 14 -56.85 -40.39 1.99
CA SER A 14 -58.19 -39.80 1.85
C SER A 14 -58.82 -39.36 3.18
N ALA A 15 -59.19 -38.12 3.15
CA ALA A 15 -60.01 -37.20 3.95
C ALA A 15 -61.34 -37.77 4.58
N PRO A 16 -62.22 -37.02 5.29
CA PRO A 16 -62.59 -35.62 5.12
C PRO A 16 -62.97 -34.80 6.36
N LEU A 17 -63.00 -33.47 6.18
CA LEU A 17 -63.93 -32.42 6.64
C LEU A 17 -64.75 -32.59 7.93
N ASN A 18 -64.59 -31.61 8.84
CA ASN A 18 -65.77 -31.05 9.47
C ASN A 18 -65.57 -29.52 9.80
N ARG A 19 -66.26 -28.67 9.03
CA ARG A 19 -66.48 -27.27 9.29
C ARG A 19 -67.48 -27.11 10.40
N ARG A 20 -67.06 -26.54 11.53
CA ARG A 20 -68.01 -25.87 12.44
C ARG A 20 -67.70 -24.38 12.37
N ARG A 21 -68.67 -23.61 11.85
CA ARG A 21 -68.78 -22.16 11.99
C ARG A 21 -68.90 -21.84 13.47
N ARG A 22 -68.04 -20.98 13.99
CA ARG A 22 -68.27 -20.26 15.25
C ARG A 22 -68.60 -18.83 14.90
N GLU A 23 -69.71 -18.37 15.38
CA GLU A 23 -70.19 -17.00 15.33
C GLU A 23 -69.27 -16.07 16.12
N PRO A 24 -69.15 -14.74 15.78
CA PRO A 24 -68.29 -13.82 16.47
C PRO A 24 -68.92 -13.40 17.82
N SER A 25 -68.25 -13.74 18.88
CA SER A 25 -68.57 -13.25 20.21
C SER A 25 -68.26 -11.76 20.31
N SER A 26 -69.25 -10.96 20.72
CA SER A 26 -69.20 -9.53 20.94
C SER A 26 -68.05 -9.15 21.88
N ALA A 27 -67.07 -8.39 21.38
CA ALA A 27 -65.97 -7.86 22.16
C ALA A 27 -66.52 -6.79 23.15
N SER A 28 -66.17 -6.95 24.43
CA SER A 28 -66.54 -6.02 25.50
C SER A 28 -65.93 -4.61 25.23
N PRO A 29 -66.67 -3.54 25.54
CA PRO A 29 -66.23 -2.14 25.31
C PRO A 29 -64.86 -1.79 25.91
N ARG A 30 -64.43 -2.46 26.97
CA ARG A 30 -63.09 -2.31 27.58
C ARG A 30 -61.96 -2.75 26.67
N ARG A 31 -62.09 -3.86 25.94
CA ARG A 31 -61.04 -4.32 25.01
C ARG A 31 -60.82 -3.42 23.79
N ALA A 32 -61.89 -2.75 23.33
CA ALA A 32 -61.80 -1.78 22.24
C ALA A 32 -61.06 -0.49 22.69
N LEU A 33 -61.28 -0.07 23.95
CA LEU A 33 -60.60 1.10 24.49
C LEU A 33 -59.09 0.84 24.73
N ASP A 34 -58.74 -0.35 25.25
CA ASP A 34 -57.35 -0.75 25.46
C ASP A 34 -56.58 -0.89 24.13
N ALA A 35 -57.23 -1.40 23.09
CA ALA A 35 -56.63 -1.49 21.75
C ALA A 35 -56.41 -0.11 21.12
N ALA A 36 -57.37 0.84 21.31
CA ALA A 36 -57.23 2.20 20.82
C ALA A 36 -56.13 2.97 21.54
N LEU A 37 -55.97 2.76 22.86
CA LEU A 37 -54.91 3.36 23.66
C LEU A 37 -53.52 2.81 23.27
N ALA A 38 -53.41 1.49 23.02
CA ALA A 38 -52.16 0.86 22.57
C ALA A 38 -51.75 1.37 21.17
N ASP A 39 -52.70 1.54 20.25
CA ASP A 39 -52.43 2.08 18.93
C ASP A 39 -51.99 3.57 18.97
N ALA A 40 -52.62 4.36 19.82
CA ALA A 40 -52.24 5.76 20.03
C ALA A 40 -50.82 5.88 20.64
N MET A 41 -50.47 5.04 21.63
CA MET A 41 -49.12 5.01 22.22
C MET A 41 -48.08 4.55 21.21
N LEU A 42 -48.39 3.58 20.37
CA LEU A 42 -47.50 3.12 19.33
C LEU A 42 -47.25 4.20 18.26
N ARG A 43 -48.29 4.92 17.83
CA ARG A 43 -48.18 6.07 16.93
C ARG A 43 -47.34 7.20 17.53
N ALA A 44 -47.52 7.53 18.81
CA ALA A 44 -46.70 8.51 19.50
C ALA A 44 -45.25 8.10 19.62
N ALA A 45 -44.97 6.82 19.93
CA ALA A 45 -43.61 6.27 19.96
C ALA A 45 -42.92 6.27 18.60
N LEU A 46 -43.64 5.92 17.51
CA LEU A 46 -43.12 5.96 16.12
C LEU A 46 -42.88 7.39 15.65
N SER A 47 -43.75 8.35 16.04
CA SER A 47 -43.54 9.78 15.75
C SER A 47 -42.29 10.32 16.44
N SER A 48 -42.13 10.03 17.73
CA SER A 48 -40.94 10.40 18.51
C SER A 48 -39.66 9.76 17.96
N ALA A 49 -39.70 8.49 17.57
CA ALA A 49 -38.57 7.79 16.97
C ALA A 49 -38.18 8.40 15.60
N ARG A 50 -39.16 8.79 14.77
CA ARG A 50 -38.90 9.49 13.48
C ARG A 50 -38.29 10.88 13.68
N ALA A 51 -38.76 11.65 14.66
CA ALA A 51 -38.19 12.95 15.01
C ALA A 51 -36.77 12.82 15.55
N CYS A 52 -36.47 11.81 16.39
CA CYS A 52 -35.12 11.51 16.87
C CYS A 52 -34.18 11.07 15.74
N ALA A 53 -34.67 10.23 14.82
CA ALA A 53 -33.87 9.78 13.65
C ALA A 53 -33.56 10.93 12.66
N SER A 54 -34.52 11.85 12.45
CA SER A 54 -34.30 13.03 11.59
C SER A 54 -33.28 14.00 12.21
N SER A 55 -33.33 14.22 13.52
CA SER A 55 -32.38 15.09 14.23
C SER A 55 -30.97 14.46 14.31
N ARG A 56 -30.85 13.12 14.44
CA ARG A 56 -29.56 12.42 14.32
C ARG A 56 -28.98 12.51 12.92
N ARG A 57 -29.80 12.34 11.88
CA ARG A 57 -29.34 12.50 10.48
C ARG A 57 -28.91 13.94 10.18
N ALA A 58 -29.60 14.94 10.71
CA ALA A 58 -29.22 16.34 10.58
C ALA A 58 -27.89 16.65 11.29
N ARG A 59 -27.68 16.13 12.51
CA ARG A 59 -26.41 16.29 13.27
C ARG A 59 -25.25 15.56 12.59
N VAL A 60 -25.47 14.38 12.03
CA VAL A 60 -24.44 13.64 11.27
C VAL A 60 -24.09 14.39 9.99
N ARG A 61 -25.09 14.91 9.24
CA ARG A 61 -24.83 15.73 8.03
C ARG A 61 -24.10 17.04 8.37
N ALA A 62 -24.43 17.70 9.49
CA ALA A 62 -23.71 18.88 9.96
C ALA A 62 -22.26 18.57 10.40
N ARG A 63 -22.03 17.43 11.07
CA ARG A 63 -20.69 16.95 11.42
C ARG A 63 -19.87 16.60 10.18
N VAL A 64 -20.46 15.93 9.18
CA VAL A 64 -19.80 15.59 7.91
C VAL A 64 -19.50 16.86 7.11
N ARG A 65 -20.42 17.85 7.08
CA ARG A 65 -20.13 19.15 6.44
C ARG A 65 -19.04 19.93 7.17
N ARG A 66 -19.01 19.95 8.51
CA ARG A 66 -17.93 20.57 9.30
C ARG A 66 -16.59 19.82 9.16
N ALA A 67 -16.61 18.48 9.07
CA ALA A 67 -15.42 17.69 8.79
C ALA A 67 -14.89 17.94 7.37
N ARG A 68 -15.77 18.01 6.35
CA ARG A 68 -15.39 18.40 4.98
C ARG A 68 -14.87 19.84 4.91
N ALA A 69 -15.48 20.79 5.61
CA ALA A 69 -14.99 22.16 5.68
C ALA A 69 -13.63 22.25 6.39
N ARG A 70 -13.38 21.45 7.46
CA ARG A 70 -12.06 21.40 8.12
C ARG A 70 -10.99 20.68 7.29
N VAL A 71 -11.36 19.71 6.46
CA VAL A 71 -10.42 19.06 5.52
C VAL A 71 -10.05 20.02 4.38
N LEU A 72 -10.99 20.90 3.98
CA LEU A 72 -10.71 21.92 2.95
C LEU A 72 -9.92 23.13 3.47
N THR A 73 -9.87 23.37 4.80
CA THR A 73 -9.11 24.49 5.40
C THR A 73 -7.70 24.11 5.87
N VAL A 74 -7.28 22.86 5.72
CA VAL A 74 -5.89 22.40 6.00
C VAL A 74 -5.12 22.09 4.69
N ALA A 75 -5.79 22.10 3.53
CA ALA A 75 -5.09 22.22 2.28
C ALA A 75 -4.57 23.66 2.18
N ALA A 76 -3.25 23.84 2.24
CA ALA A 76 -2.63 25.06 1.73
C ALA A 76 -3.26 25.32 0.36
N SER A 77 -3.68 26.57 0.11
CA SER A 77 -4.21 26.97 -1.21
C SER A 77 -3.28 26.38 -2.26
N PRO A 78 -3.78 25.61 -3.22
CA PRO A 78 -2.93 25.15 -4.29
C PRO A 78 -2.33 26.42 -4.92
N GLU A 79 -1.01 26.55 -4.85
CA GLU A 79 -0.31 27.51 -5.72
C GLU A 79 -0.86 27.28 -7.12
N ALA A 80 -1.23 28.35 -7.80
CA ALA A 80 -1.70 28.25 -9.17
C ALA A 80 -0.70 27.41 -9.97
N PRO A 81 -1.16 26.43 -10.75
CA PRO A 81 -0.26 25.62 -11.55
C PRO A 81 0.63 26.56 -12.37
N PRO A 82 1.95 26.26 -12.47
CA PRO A 82 2.84 27.08 -13.25
C PRO A 82 2.29 27.24 -14.68
N PRO A 83 2.48 28.42 -15.32
CA PRO A 83 1.90 28.70 -16.62
C PRO A 83 2.28 27.62 -17.64
N VAL A 84 1.29 27.22 -18.41
CA VAL A 84 1.52 26.27 -19.53
C VAL A 84 2.54 26.90 -20.46
N PRO A 85 3.61 26.20 -20.88
CA PRO A 85 4.54 26.69 -21.87
C PRO A 85 3.78 27.17 -23.12
N ASP A 86 4.21 28.26 -23.76
CA ASP A 86 3.53 28.80 -24.92
C ASP A 86 3.59 27.80 -26.09
N VAL A 87 2.50 27.04 -26.23
CA VAL A 87 2.34 25.98 -27.23
C VAL A 87 2.04 26.53 -28.63
N ARG A 88 1.87 27.87 -28.79
CA ARG A 88 1.59 28.51 -30.08
C ARG A 88 2.79 28.54 -31.02
N ALA A 89 3.98 28.17 -30.50
CA ALA A 89 5.21 28.10 -31.31
C ALA A 89 5.27 26.89 -32.25
N PHE A 90 4.30 25.98 -32.18
CA PHE A 90 4.28 24.77 -33.03
C PHE A 90 3.13 24.87 -34.03
N ASP A 91 3.43 24.69 -35.31
CA ASP A 91 2.48 24.50 -36.44
C ASP A 91 1.68 23.19 -36.26
N ALA A 92 0.87 23.10 -35.21
CA ALA A 92 0.05 21.93 -34.90
C ALA A 92 -1.41 22.32 -34.67
N ALA A 93 -2.29 21.35 -34.83
CA ALA A 93 -3.70 21.48 -34.47
C ALA A 93 -3.83 22.06 -33.02
N PRO A 94 -4.87 22.89 -32.75
CA PRO A 94 -5.05 23.48 -31.43
C PRO A 94 -5.06 22.38 -30.38
N LEU A 95 -4.18 22.53 -29.36
CA LEU A 95 -4.10 21.60 -28.24
C LEU A 95 -5.39 21.71 -27.42
N ASP A 96 -5.94 20.57 -27.07
CA ASP A 96 -7.03 20.50 -26.10
C ASP A 96 -6.43 20.65 -24.68
N VAL A 97 -6.35 21.91 -24.23
CA VAL A 97 -5.72 22.28 -22.96
C VAL A 97 -6.45 21.64 -21.79
N ASP A 98 -7.79 21.56 -21.85
CA ASP A 98 -8.61 20.97 -20.78
C ASP A 98 -8.32 19.47 -20.61
N ALA A 99 -8.14 18.75 -21.72
CA ALA A 99 -7.77 17.35 -21.70
C ALA A 99 -6.33 17.13 -21.18
N LEU A 100 -5.43 18.11 -21.38
CA LEU A 100 -4.05 18.04 -20.90
C LEU A 100 -3.92 18.23 -19.39
N ASP A 101 -4.87 18.90 -18.73
CA ASP A 101 -4.86 19.07 -17.27
C ASP A 101 -5.04 17.78 -16.48
N ALA A 102 -5.51 16.69 -17.12
CA ALA A 102 -5.61 15.37 -16.53
C ALA A 102 -4.24 14.68 -16.35
N PHE A 103 -3.16 15.16 -16.99
CA PHE A 103 -1.85 14.52 -16.95
C PHE A 103 -0.96 15.12 -15.86
N PRO A 104 -0.09 14.29 -15.23
CA PRO A 104 0.76 14.73 -14.14
C PRO A 104 1.78 15.78 -14.62
N ARG A 105 2.00 16.81 -13.78
CA ARG A 105 3.01 17.86 -14.02
C ARG A 105 4.12 17.79 -12.98
N LEU A 106 5.30 18.20 -13.40
CA LEU A 106 6.46 18.45 -12.53
C LEU A 106 6.36 19.84 -11.90
N SER A 107 7.22 20.10 -10.91
CA SER A 107 7.40 21.42 -10.32
C SER A 107 7.79 22.52 -11.33
N SER A 108 8.42 22.12 -12.44
CA SER A 108 8.78 23.00 -13.56
C SER A 108 7.60 23.40 -14.45
N GLY A 109 6.41 22.83 -14.24
CA GLY A 109 5.25 23.00 -15.11
C GLY A 109 5.18 22.06 -16.33
N LYS A 110 6.29 21.40 -16.68
CA LYS A 110 6.31 20.40 -17.75
C LYS A 110 5.55 19.14 -17.34
N TYR A 111 5.05 18.39 -18.32
CA TYR A 111 4.39 17.11 -18.05
C TYR A 111 5.38 16.06 -17.60
N ALA A 112 5.05 15.36 -16.51
CA ALA A 112 5.87 14.29 -15.92
C ALA A 112 5.72 12.98 -16.72
N LEU A 113 6.40 12.85 -17.86
CA LEU A 113 6.25 11.69 -18.75
C LEU A 113 6.65 10.39 -18.05
N LYS A 114 7.63 10.43 -17.15
CA LYS A 114 8.08 9.28 -16.35
C LYS A 114 7.02 8.77 -15.37
N GLY A 115 6.06 9.61 -14.99
CA GLY A 115 4.94 9.23 -14.14
C GLY A 115 3.73 8.65 -14.88
N MET A 116 3.78 8.53 -16.20
CA MET A 116 2.68 8.04 -17.03
C MET A 116 2.84 6.55 -17.32
N ARG A 117 1.75 5.78 -17.24
CA ARG A 117 1.70 4.46 -17.86
C ARG A 117 1.82 4.60 -19.37
N ARG A 118 2.28 3.57 -20.07
CA ARG A 118 2.48 3.65 -21.53
C ARG A 118 1.20 4.00 -22.29
N ALA A 119 0.03 3.56 -21.83
CA ALA A 119 -1.25 3.94 -22.41
C ALA A 119 -1.56 5.42 -22.17
N GLU A 120 -1.34 5.93 -20.94
CA GLU A 120 -1.51 7.35 -20.60
C GLU A 120 -0.55 8.22 -21.42
N LEU A 121 0.69 7.78 -21.62
CA LEU A 121 1.66 8.46 -22.49
C LEU A 121 1.20 8.48 -23.95
N ALA A 122 0.59 7.40 -24.45
CA ALA A 122 0.03 7.39 -25.80
C ALA A 122 -1.14 8.37 -25.94
N ASP A 123 -1.99 8.49 -24.91
CA ASP A 123 -3.07 9.47 -24.86
C ASP A 123 -2.52 10.90 -24.82
N TRP A 124 -1.54 11.17 -23.96
CA TRP A 124 -0.87 12.46 -23.89
C TRP A 124 -0.25 12.84 -25.23
N LEU A 125 0.46 11.93 -25.89
CA LEU A 125 1.05 12.16 -27.23
C LEU A 125 -0.01 12.55 -28.25
N ALA A 126 -1.17 11.91 -28.24
CA ALA A 126 -2.28 12.28 -29.13
C ALA A 126 -2.78 13.71 -28.88
N HIS A 127 -2.92 14.11 -27.61
CA HIS A 127 -3.36 15.46 -27.23
C HIS A 127 -2.33 16.55 -27.59
N VAL A 128 -1.03 16.21 -27.65
CA VAL A 128 0.00 17.15 -28.11
C VAL A 128 0.27 17.06 -29.63
N GLY A 129 -0.63 16.43 -30.39
CA GLY A 129 -0.58 16.36 -31.85
C GLY A 129 0.44 15.33 -32.38
N GLU A 130 0.80 14.33 -31.59
CA GLU A 130 1.73 13.27 -31.99
C GLU A 130 1.04 11.92 -32.17
N LYS A 131 1.68 11.01 -32.89
CA LYS A 131 1.14 9.65 -33.07
C LYS A 131 1.22 8.85 -31.78
N ARG A 132 0.12 8.24 -31.35
CA ARG A 132 0.05 7.32 -30.17
C ARG A 132 1.11 6.21 -30.19
N SER A 133 1.46 5.71 -31.40
CA SER A 133 2.47 4.66 -31.58
C SER A 133 3.88 5.07 -31.15
N ARG A 134 4.16 6.38 -31.01
CA ARG A 134 5.44 6.88 -30.48
C ARG A 134 5.65 6.56 -28.99
N ALA A 135 4.58 6.23 -28.25
CA ALA A 135 4.69 5.89 -26.83
C ALA A 135 5.70 4.77 -26.57
N ASP A 136 5.77 3.73 -27.41
CA ASP A 136 6.73 2.65 -27.25
C ASP A 136 8.19 3.14 -27.37
N SER A 137 8.46 4.06 -28.29
CA SER A 137 9.80 4.62 -28.48
C SER A 137 10.20 5.54 -27.32
N VAL A 138 9.25 6.40 -26.87
CA VAL A 138 9.47 7.28 -25.72
C VAL A 138 9.69 6.47 -24.44
N PHE A 139 8.89 5.42 -24.21
CA PHE A 139 9.08 4.52 -23.06
C PHE A 139 10.45 3.83 -23.08
N ARG A 140 10.92 3.39 -24.25
CA ARG A 140 12.24 2.78 -24.40
C ARG A 140 13.34 3.79 -24.07
N ALA A 141 13.26 4.99 -24.62
CA ALA A 141 14.22 6.05 -24.34
C ALA A 141 14.32 6.37 -22.84
N MET A 142 13.18 6.56 -22.17
CA MET A 142 13.14 6.86 -20.73
C MET A 142 13.73 5.75 -19.84
N TYR A 143 13.45 4.47 -20.17
CA TYR A 143 13.64 3.39 -19.20
C TYR A 143 14.69 2.35 -19.58
N ARG A 144 14.97 2.14 -20.88
CA ARG A 144 15.99 1.20 -21.35
C ARG A 144 17.29 1.88 -21.72
N GLU A 145 17.20 3.00 -22.42
CA GLU A 145 18.35 3.79 -22.82
C GLU A 145 18.83 4.69 -21.67
N LEU A 146 18.02 4.81 -20.62
CA LEU A 146 18.26 5.62 -19.43
C LEU A 146 18.57 7.08 -19.76
N GLY A 147 18.02 7.59 -20.86
CA GLY A 147 18.17 8.96 -21.30
C GLY A 147 17.71 9.96 -20.24
N GLY A 148 18.51 10.98 -19.98
CA GLY A 148 18.17 12.07 -19.06
C GLY A 148 17.09 12.98 -19.64
N ASP A 149 17.20 13.31 -20.91
CA ASP A 149 16.31 14.18 -21.67
C ASP A 149 16.01 13.61 -23.04
N ALA A 150 15.01 14.19 -23.72
CA ALA A 150 14.59 13.77 -25.05
C ALA A 150 15.70 13.83 -26.10
N ASP A 151 16.74 14.64 -25.84
CA ASP A 151 17.91 14.78 -26.70
C ASP A 151 18.78 13.51 -26.83
N ALA A 152 18.68 12.60 -25.84
CA ALA A 152 19.52 11.40 -25.81
C ALA A 152 19.05 10.31 -26.78
N SER A 153 17.88 10.40 -27.39
CA SER A 153 17.38 9.38 -28.29
C SER A 153 17.57 9.75 -29.76
N GLU A 154 18.49 9.08 -30.41
CA GLU A 154 18.68 9.16 -31.86
C GLU A 154 17.43 8.75 -32.67
N ALA A 155 16.49 8.03 -32.02
CA ALA A 155 15.26 7.57 -32.64
C ALA A 155 14.22 8.71 -32.86
N PHE A 156 14.46 9.92 -32.33
CA PHE A 156 13.53 11.03 -32.40
C PHE A 156 14.00 12.08 -33.44
N GLY A 157 13.12 12.43 -34.35
CA GLY A 157 13.35 13.57 -35.25
C GLY A 157 13.29 14.90 -34.53
N ASP A 158 14.02 15.91 -35.04
CA ASP A 158 14.22 17.23 -34.38
C ASP A 158 12.93 17.94 -33.97
N LYS A 159 11.91 17.91 -34.80
CA LYS A 159 10.60 18.51 -34.48
C LYS A 159 9.93 17.87 -33.27
N PHE A 160 10.05 16.53 -33.15
CA PHE A 160 9.48 15.80 -32.01
C PHE A 160 10.31 16.02 -30.74
N LYS A 161 11.65 16.06 -30.85
CA LYS A 161 12.53 16.40 -29.73
C LYS A 161 12.22 17.77 -29.15
N ALA A 162 12.16 18.79 -30.03
CA ALA A 162 11.82 20.16 -29.62
C ALA A 162 10.43 20.23 -28.91
N ARG A 163 9.44 19.47 -29.39
CA ARG A 163 8.13 19.42 -28.73
C ARG A 163 8.18 18.74 -27.36
N LEU A 164 8.89 17.63 -27.24
CA LEU A 164 9.10 16.95 -25.95
C LEU A 164 9.82 17.86 -24.97
N GLU A 165 10.84 18.57 -25.43
CA GLU A 165 11.65 19.46 -24.58
C GLU A 165 10.79 20.62 -24.01
N VAL A 166 9.87 21.16 -24.78
CA VAL A 166 9.00 22.24 -24.30
C VAL A 166 7.91 21.74 -23.39
N LEU A 167 7.20 20.68 -23.75
CA LEU A 167 5.99 20.22 -23.08
C LEU A 167 6.22 19.15 -22.03
N GLY A 168 7.13 18.24 -22.26
CA GLY A 168 7.36 17.09 -21.39
C GLY A 168 8.75 17.08 -20.75
N SER A 169 8.92 16.20 -19.78
CA SER A 169 10.23 15.94 -19.20
C SER A 169 10.35 14.48 -18.78
N PHE A 170 11.54 13.94 -18.95
CA PHE A 170 11.96 12.64 -18.42
C PHE A 170 12.50 12.72 -17.00
N ASP A 171 12.39 13.89 -16.35
CA ASP A 171 12.72 14.07 -14.94
C ASP A 171 11.64 13.46 -14.05
N GLY A 172 12.04 12.98 -12.87
CA GLY A 172 11.15 12.45 -11.85
C GLY A 172 10.91 13.41 -10.68
N ASP A 173 11.31 14.68 -10.80
CA ASP A 173 11.22 15.68 -9.71
C ASP A 173 12.00 15.26 -8.44
N LEU A 174 13.06 14.46 -8.64
CA LEU A 174 14.02 14.09 -7.60
C LEU A 174 15.41 14.57 -7.97
N GLU A 175 16.08 15.19 -7.03
CA GLU A 175 17.46 15.62 -7.15
C GLU A 175 18.36 14.80 -6.22
N LEU A 176 19.36 14.12 -6.79
CA LEU A 176 20.36 13.39 -6.00
C LEU A 176 21.12 14.36 -5.11
N SER A 177 21.07 14.17 -3.80
CA SER A 177 21.75 15.06 -2.84
C SER A 177 22.92 14.41 -2.12
N ASP A 178 22.83 13.12 -1.80
CA ASP A 178 23.88 12.40 -1.07
C ASP A 178 23.88 10.92 -1.43
N THR A 179 25.05 10.30 -1.32
CA THR A 179 25.21 8.84 -1.48
C THR A 179 26.22 8.32 -0.45
N ARG A 180 25.80 7.40 0.40
CA ARG A 180 26.66 6.77 1.40
C ARG A 180 26.82 5.29 1.10
N LEU A 181 28.04 4.81 1.24
CA LEU A 181 28.41 3.42 0.97
C LEU A 181 28.84 2.75 2.28
N ALA A 182 28.07 1.76 2.71
CA ALA A 182 28.38 0.94 3.85
C ALA A 182 29.47 -0.11 3.51
N THR A 183 30.14 -0.65 4.54
CA THR A 183 31.22 -1.65 4.38
C THR A 183 30.76 -2.93 3.71
N ASP A 184 29.49 -3.28 3.86
CA ASP A 184 28.87 -4.45 3.22
C ASP A 184 28.45 -4.20 1.76
N GLY A 185 28.80 -3.06 1.19
CA GLY A 185 28.48 -2.64 -0.17
C GLY A 185 27.07 -2.07 -0.34
N THR A 186 26.26 -2.01 0.72
CA THR A 186 24.94 -1.37 0.70
C THR A 186 25.12 0.14 0.50
N ARG A 187 24.30 0.71 -0.38
CA ARG A 187 24.38 2.13 -0.71
C ARG A 187 23.06 2.83 -0.37
N LYS A 188 23.11 3.79 0.52
CA LYS A 188 22.01 4.72 0.77
C LYS A 188 22.10 5.91 -0.18
N VAL A 189 20.99 6.22 -0.81
CA VAL A 189 20.86 7.32 -1.76
C VAL A 189 19.80 8.27 -1.25
N THR A 190 20.17 9.53 -1.04
CA THR A 190 19.28 10.59 -0.57
C THR A 190 18.93 11.51 -1.72
N TYR A 191 17.65 11.83 -1.84
CA TYR A 191 17.12 12.73 -2.87
C TYR A 191 16.40 13.90 -2.21
N ASN A 192 16.61 15.09 -2.75
CA ASN A 192 15.77 16.25 -2.48
C ASN A 192 14.53 16.21 -3.39
N LEU A 193 13.35 16.41 -2.81
CA LEU A 193 12.11 16.61 -3.55
C LEU A 193 12.09 18.02 -4.11
N ARG A 194 11.98 18.18 -5.43
CA ARG A 194 11.76 19.47 -6.07
C ARG A 194 10.30 19.91 -5.90
N GLY A 195 10.06 21.23 -5.93
CA GLY A 195 8.72 21.83 -5.84
C GLY A 195 8.26 22.16 -4.43
N SER A 196 6.99 22.54 -4.30
CA SER A 196 6.40 23.01 -3.05
C SER A 196 6.46 21.96 -1.95
N GLY A 197 6.94 22.35 -0.78
CA GLY A 197 7.00 21.53 0.42
C GLY A 197 8.32 20.79 0.64
N GLY A 198 9.27 20.81 -0.31
CA GLY A 198 10.64 20.28 -0.11
C GLY A 198 10.73 18.93 0.58
N GLY A 199 11.87 18.69 1.23
CA GLY A 199 12.14 17.50 2.04
C GLY A 199 12.96 16.45 1.32
N THR A 200 13.47 15.49 2.07
CA THR A 200 14.37 14.45 1.57
C THR A 200 13.75 13.07 1.68
N VAL A 201 13.92 12.24 0.65
CA VAL A 201 13.59 10.82 0.68
C VAL A 201 14.83 10.00 0.43
N GLU A 202 14.85 8.80 0.98
CA GLU A 202 15.97 7.89 0.88
C GLU A 202 15.58 6.61 0.16
N SER A 203 16.47 6.08 -0.66
CA SER A 203 16.39 4.72 -1.20
C SER A 203 17.67 3.95 -0.88
N VAL A 204 17.60 2.62 -0.93
CA VAL A 204 18.75 1.77 -0.60
C VAL A 204 19.00 0.77 -1.70
N LEU A 205 20.24 0.72 -2.18
CA LEU A 205 20.73 -0.28 -3.13
C LEU A 205 21.44 -1.38 -2.32
N ILE A 206 20.89 -2.57 -2.35
CA ILE A 206 21.36 -3.71 -1.56
C ILE A 206 21.95 -4.74 -2.51
N PRO A 207 23.30 -4.87 -2.59
CA PRO A 207 23.92 -5.88 -3.42
C PRO A 207 23.68 -7.28 -2.83
N ALA A 208 23.44 -8.25 -3.69
CA ALA A 208 23.38 -9.64 -3.27
C ALA A 208 24.78 -10.16 -2.94
N LEU A 209 24.87 -11.02 -1.94
CA LEU A 209 26.12 -11.70 -1.53
C LEU A 209 26.58 -12.79 -2.52
N THR A 210 26.05 -12.77 -3.75
CA THR A 210 26.37 -13.77 -4.77
C THR A 210 27.22 -13.18 -5.87
N GLU A 211 28.08 -14.00 -6.48
CA GLU A 211 28.96 -13.62 -7.59
C GLU A 211 28.21 -13.06 -8.83
N ARG A 212 26.90 -13.16 -8.88
CA ARG A 212 26.08 -12.73 -10.02
C ARG A 212 25.71 -11.24 -10.03
N GLY A 213 26.31 -10.41 -9.15
CA GLY A 213 26.18 -8.95 -9.19
C GLY A 213 24.75 -8.41 -9.11
N ARG A 214 23.82 -9.08 -8.44
CA ARG A 214 22.43 -8.65 -8.40
C ARG A 214 22.19 -7.61 -7.29
N THR A 215 21.51 -6.55 -7.61
CA THR A 215 21.13 -5.49 -6.65
C THR A 215 19.62 -5.44 -6.48
N THR A 216 19.17 -5.36 -5.22
CA THR A 216 17.79 -5.03 -4.87
C THR A 216 17.70 -3.54 -4.56
N VAL A 217 16.75 -2.85 -5.18
CA VAL A 217 16.47 -1.44 -4.87
C VAL A 217 15.29 -1.37 -3.90
N CYS A 218 15.52 -0.81 -2.73
CA CYS A 218 14.50 -0.49 -1.74
C CYS A 218 14.04 0.95 -1.97
N VAL A 219 12.81 1.12 -2.45
CA VAL A 219 12.25 2.44 -2.81
C VAL A 219 11.32 2.96 -1.72
N SER A 220 11.30 4.28 -1.58
CA SER A 220 10.36 5.03 -0.76
C SER A 220 9.10 5.37 -1.55
N SER A 221 7.96 5.40 -0.87
CA SER A 221 6.65 5.75 -1.43
C SER A 221 6.03 7.01 -0.84
N GLN A 222 6.59 7.51 0.26
CA GLN A 222 6.14 8.71 0.96
C GLN A 222 7.33 9.42 1.60
N LEU A 223 7.20 10.70 1.84
CA LEU A 223 8.01 11.46 2.78
C LEU A 223 7.38 11.33 4.17
N GLY A 224 8.05 10.59 5.07
CA GLY A 224 7.49 10.21 6.37
C GLY A 224 6.43 9.11 6.27
N CYS A 225 5.74 8.80 7.38
CA CYS A 225 4.75 7.73 7.44
C CYS A 225 3.68 7.99 8.50
N ALA A 226 2.41 7.74 8.19
CA ALA A 226 1.29 7.92 9.11
C ALA A 226 1.01 6.70 10.02
N MET A 227 1.66 5.56 9.79
CA MET A 227 1.31 4.30 10.45
C MET A 227 1.73 4.23 11.91
N ASN A 228 2.68 5.05 12.33
CA ASN A 228 3.17 5.14 13.71
C ASN A 228 3.64 3.79 14.29
N CYS A 229 4.28 2.95 13.46
CA CYS A 229 4.92 1.74 13.97
C CYS A 229 6.00 2.10 14.98
N GLN A 230 5.94 1.55 16.21
CA GLN A 230 6.74 2.02 17.34
C GLN A 230 8.24 1.70 17.20
N PHE A 231 8.57 0.73 16.38
CA PHE A 231 9.94 0.29 16.09
C PHE A 231 10.55 0.98 14.85
N CYS A 232 9.83 1.87 14.16
CA CYS A 232 10.27 2.44 12.88
C CYS A 232 10.64 3.91 13.03
N TYR A 233 11.83 4.28 12.55
CA TYR A 233 12.34 5.65 12.60
C TYR A 233 11.54 6.60 11.71
N THR A 234 11.19 6.18 10.47
CA THR A 234 10.37 6.97 9.54
C THR A 234 9.01 7.36 10.14
N ALA A 235 8.46 6.53 11.04
CA ALA A 235 7.18 6.82 11.69
C ALA A 235 7.23 8.05 12.59
N LYS A 236 8.42 8.43 13.13
CA LYS A 236 8.61 9.64 13.94
C LYS A 236 8.43 10.93 13.14
N MET A 237 8.63 10.88 11.84
CA MET A 237 8.44 12.03 10.94
C MET A 237 6.97 12.39 10.74
N GLY A 238 6.04 11.46 11.02
CA GLY A 238 4.66 11.57 10.56
C GLY A 238 4.58 11.57 9.02
N LEU A 239 3.39 11.59 8.46
CA LEU A 239 3.22 11.74 7.01
C LEU A 239 3.32 13.20 6.60
N ARG A 240 4.23 13.51 5.71
CA ARG A 240 4.40 14.85 5.12
C ARG A 240 3.86 14.92 3.69
N LYS A 241 4.23 13.93 2.83
CA LYS A 241 3.84 13.96 1.41
C LYS A 241 3.80 12.53 0.83
N ASN A 242 2.86 12.29 -0.08
CA ASN A 242 2.90 11.13 -0.96
C ASN A 242 3.86 11.41 -2.12
N LEU A 243 4.67 10.42 -2.50
CA LEU A 243 5.47 10.49 -3.71
C LEU A 243 4.60 10.19 -4.93
N SER A 244 4.81 10.93 -6.02
CA SER A 244 4.20 10.60 -7.31
C SER A 244 4.83 9.34 -7.92
N ALA A 245 4.12 8.73 -8.87
CA ALA A 245 4.66 7.59 -9.62
C ALA A 245 6.00 7.92 -10.31
N ALA A 246 6.14 9.16 -10.81
CA ALA A 246 7.39 9.64 -11.38
C ALA A 246 8.54 9.60 -10.36
N GLN A 247 8.30 10.11 -9.14
CA GLN A 247 9.29 10.12 -8.07
C GLN A 247 9.64 8.72 -7.58
N ILE A 248 8.67 7.81 -7.53
CA ILE A 248 8.91 6.41 -7.15
C ILE A 248 9.76 5.70 -8.22
N VAL A 249 9.38 5.83 -9.49
CA VAL A 249 10.08 5.19 -10.61
C VAL A 249 11.48 5.78 -10.81
N GLU A 250 11.65 7.08 -10.58
CA GLU A 250 12.96 7.75 -10.70
C GLU A 250 14.01 7.14 -9.78
N GLN A 251 13.65 6.72 -8.56
CA GLN A 251 14.59 6.05 -7.65
C GLN A 251 15.17 4.78 -8.31
N VAL A 252 14.35 4.02 -9.05
CA VAL A 252 14.80 2.82 -9.76
C VAL A 252 15.65 3.16 -10.97
N VAL A 253 15.30 4.21 -11.73
CA VAL A 253 16.07 4.69 -12.89
C VAL A 253 17.44 5.18 -12.43
N GLN A 254 17.51 5.97 -11.37
CA GLN A 254 18.77 6.43 -10.78
C GLN A 254 19.63 5.27 -10.27
N ALA A 255 19.02 4.27 -9.62
CA ALA A 255 19.73 3.07 -9.21
C ALA A 255 20.36 2.34 -10.41
N ARG A 256 19.61 2.18 -11.51
CA ARG A 256 20.15 1.57 -12.76
C ARG A 256 21.28 2.38 -13.39
N ARG A 257 21.22 3.71 -13.29
CA ARG A 257 22.33 4.58 -13.76
C ARG A 257 23.58 4.40 -12.89
N MET A 258 23.42 4.22 -11.58
CA MET A 258 24.53 4.09 -10.63
C MET A 258 25.26 2.75 -10.72
N VAL A 259 24.53 1.65 -10.86
CA VAL A 259 25.13 0.29 -10.78
C VAL A 259 25.03 -0.50 -12.07
N GLY A 260 24.35 0.02 -13.09
CA GLY A 260 24.09 -0.68 -14.35
C GLY A 260 22.68 -1.29 -14.42
N ALA A 261 22.07 -1.20 -15.60
CA ALA A 261 20.68 -1.64 -15.80
C ALA A 261 20.49 -3.15 -15.56
N SER A 262 21.48 -3.98 -15.93
CA SER A 262 21.45 -5.43 -15.74
C SER A 262 21.61 -5.86 -14.29
N GLU A 263 22.27 -5.05 -13.47
CA GLU A 263 22.55 -5.34 -12.06
C GLU A 263 21.32 -5.18 -11.18
N VAL A 264 20.42 -4.24 -11.48
CA VAL A 264 19.19 -4.03 -10.73
C VAL A 264 18.17 -5.11 -11.08
N SER A 265 18.06 -6.11 -10.23
CA SER A 265 17.22 -7.30 -10.47
C SER A 265 15.92 -7.34 -9.70
N ASN A 266 15.82 -6.63 -8.58
CA ASN A 266 14.62 -6.60 -7.73
C ASN A 266 14.30 -5.17 -7.28
N VAL A 267 13.01 -4.91 -7.09
CA VAL A 267 12.51 -3.66 -6.48
C VAL A 267 11.60 -4.03 -5.32
N VAL A 268 11.84 -3.44 -4.15
CA VAL A 268 11.01 -3.62 -2.97
C VAL A 268 10.53 -2.27 -2.44
N PHE A 269 9.23 -2.14 -2.21
CA PHE A 269 8.62 -0.96 -1.61
C PHE A 269 8.66 -1.12 -0.08
N MET A 270 9.86 -0.97 0.49
CA MET A 270 10.14 -1.16 1.91
C MET A 270 10.98 -0.02 2.49
N GLY A 271 11.10 1.10 1.76
CA GLY A 271 11.73 2.33 2.20
C GLY A 271 10.81 3.17 3.07
N MET A 272 10.87 4.49 2.91
CA MET A 272 10.04 5.41 3.68
C MET A 272 8.58 5.36 3.23
N GLY A 273 7.66 5.31 4.22
CA GLY A 273 6.22 5.38 4.00
C GLY A 273 5.50 4.04 4.04
N GLU A 274 4.17 4.12 4.00
CA GLU A 274 3.27 2.97 3.80
C GLU A 274 2.79 2.98 2.34
N PRO A 275 3.25 2.05 1.51
CA PRO A 275 2.93 2.07 0.08
C PRO A 275 1.43 2.05 -0.21
N LEU A 276 0.65 1.26 0.53
CA LEU A 276 -0.78 1.17 0.29
C LEU A 276 -1.59 2.35 0.86
N HIS A 277 -0.96 3.25 1.62
CA HIS A 277 -1.56 4.55 1.93
C HIS A 277 -1.45 5.54 0.75
N ASN A 278 -0.56 5.25 -0.20
CA ASN A 278 -0.36 5.95 -1.48
C ASN A 278 -0.71 5.02 -2.67
N VAL A 279 -1.80 4.28 -2.56
CA VAL A 279 -2.09 3.13 -3.43
C VAL A 279 -2.21 3.50 -4.92
N ASP A 280 -2.75 4.67 -5.26
CA ASP A 280 -2.92 5.10 -6.65
C ASP A 280 -1.57 5.27 -7.36
N GLU A 281 -0.66 6.01 -6.74
CA GLU A 281 0.67 6.26 -7.29
C GLU A 281 1.56 4.99 -7.27
N VAL A 282 1.40 4.15 -6.24
CA VAL A 282 2.11 2.87 -6.15
C VAL A 282 1.64 1.89 -7.22
N LEU A 283 0.33 1.75 -7.46
CA LEU A 283 -0.20 0.92 -8.55
C LEU A 283 0.29 1.41 -9.92
N LYS A 284 0.33 2.73 -10.11
CA LYS A 284 0.86 3.33 -11.33
C LYS A 284 2.36 3.04 -11.50
N ALA A 285 3.16 3.26 -10.45
CA ALA A 285 4.60 2.97 -10.46
C ALA A 285 4.88 1.48 -10.72
N VAL A 286 4.17 0.57 -10.06
CA VAL A 286 4.29 -0.88 -10.28
C VAL A 286 3.95 -1.25 -11.72
N SER A 287 2.89 -0.68 -12.30
CA SER A 287 2.53 -0.91 -13.70
C SER A 287 3.66 -0.50 -14.65
N ILE A 288 4.33 0.63 -14.38
CA ILE A 288 5.49 1.11 -15.16
C ILE A 288 6.69 0.19 -14.99
N LEU A 289 6.96 -0.27 -13.76
CA LEU A 289 8.07 -1.20 -13.47
C LEU A 289 7.91 -2.54 -14.20
N LEU A 290 6.68 -3.03 -14.31
CA LEU A 290 6.38 -4.30 -14.95
C LEU A 290 6.24 -4.21 -16.47
N ASP A 291 6.06 -3.02 -17.06
CA ASP A 291 5.83 -2.87 -18.50
C ASP A 291 7.04 -3.39 -19.31
N PRO A 292 6.84 -4.38 -20.21
CA PRO A 292 7.92 -5.01 -20.94
C PRO A 292 8.61 -4.08 -21.95
N LYS A 293 8.01 -2.96 -22.33
CA LYS A 293 8.61 -1.93 -23.18
C LYS A 293 9.44 -0.93 -22.39
N GLY A 294 9.22 -0.86 -21.05
CA GLY A 294 9.92 0.02 -20.12
C GLY A 294 10.99 -0.71 -19.32
N LEU A 295 10.86 -0.66 -18.00
CA LEU A 295 11.81 -1.26 -17.05
C LEU A 295 11.80 -2.79 -17.06
N GLY A 296 10.66 -3.42 -17.38
CA GLY A 296 10.54 -4.83 -17.74
C GLY A 296 10.84 -5.81 -16.59
N PHE A 297 10.60 -5.43 -15.34
CA PHE A 297 10.73 -6.36 -14.22
C PHE A 297 9.66 -7.45 -14.30
N SER A 298 10.03 -8.69 -13.97
CA SER A 298 9.02 -9.72 -13.79
C SER A 298 8.23 -9.48 -12.50
N ARG A 299 6.98 -9.94 -12.44
CA ARG A 299 6.08 -9.78 -11.28
C ARG A 299 6.68 -10.27 -9.95
N ASN A 300 7.49 -11.33 -9.99
CA ASN A 300 8.16 -11.89 -8.81
C ASN A 300 9.39 -11.09 -8.37
N LYS A 301 9.75 -10.04 -9.11
CA LYS A 301 10.91 -9.17 -8.86
C LYS A 301 10.51 -7.77 -8.37
N VAL A 302 9.21 -7.52 -8.28
CA VAL A 302 8.66 -6.32 -7.66
C VAL A 302 7.79 -6.76 -6.48
N THR A 303 8.13 -6.28 -5.28
CA THR A 303 7.41 -6.60 -4.05
C THR A 303 6.92 -5.33 -3.39
N VAL A 304 5.62 -5.26 -3.13
CA VAL A 304 5.02 -4.16 -2.36
C VAL A 304 4.74 -4.66 -0.96
N SER A 305 5.32 -3.98 0.03
CA SER A 305 5.09 -4.27 1.45
C SER A 305 4.00 -3.39 2.02
N THR A 306 3.28 -3.89 3.03
CA THR A 306 2.25 -3.12 3.73
C THR A 306 2.17 -3.49 5.20
N SER A 307 1.82 -2.53 6.02
CA SER A 307 1.49 -2.74 7.44
C SER A 307 0.10 -3.36 7.66
N GLY A 308 -0.71 -3.52 6.60
CA GLY A 308 -2.00 -4.19 6.69
C GLY A 308 -3.23 -3.27 6.51
N LEU A 309 -3.19 -2.35 5.53
CA LEU A 309 -4.36 -1.57 5.13
C LEU A 309 -5.32 -2.45 4.29
N VAL A 310 -6.19 -3.21 4.97
CA VAL A 310 -6.99 -4.28 4.37
C VAL A 310 -7.74 -3.88 3.09
N PRO A 311 -8.49 -2.77 3.01
CA PRO A 311 -9.19 -2.39 1.78
C PRO A 311 -8.26 -2.06 0.61
N GLN A 312 -7.12 -1.42 0.89
CA GLN A 312 -6.12 -1.09 -0.12
C GLN A 312 -5.33 -2.32 -0.56
N MET A 313 -5.13 -3.29 0.35
CA MET A 313 -4.55 -4.60 0.00
C MET A 313 -5.44 -5.36 -0.97
N GLU A 314 -6.75 -5.42 -0.73
CA GLU A 314 -7.72 -6.05 -1.62
C GLU A 314 -7.68 -5.41 -3.02
N ARG A 315 -7.66 -4.09 -3.07
CA ARG A 315 -7.51 -3.35 -4.33
C ARG A 315 -6.18 -3.66 -5.04
N PHE A 316 -5.07 -3.63 -4.30
CA PHE A 316 -3.74 -3.94 -4.85
C PHE A 316 -3.68 -5.37 -5.44
N LEU A 317 -4.23 -6.35 -4.75
CA LEU A 317 -4.25 -7.75 -5.20
C LEU A 317 -5.09 -7.95 -6.46
N ARG A 318 -6.13 -7.15 -6.64
CA ARG A 318 -6.99 -7.15 -7.83
C ARG A 318 -6.35 -6.43 -9.02
N GLU A 319 -5.66 -5.31 -8.79
CA GLU A 319 -5.16 -4.40 -9.83
C GLU A 319 -3.68 -4.61 -10.17
N SER A 320 -2.94 -5.45 -9.43
CA SER A 320 -1.51 -5.68 -9.61
C SER A 320 -1.12 -7.14 -9.57
N GLU A 321 -0.18 -7.53 -10.42
CA GLU A 321 0.45 -8.85 -10.38
C GLU A 321 1.72 -8.92 -9.53
N ALA A 322 2.22 -7.80 -9.01
CA ALA A 322 3.41 -7.76 -8.18
C ALA A 322 3.24 -8.58 -6.88
N SER A 323 4.34 -8.99 -6.29
CA SER A 323 4.34 -9.74 -5.04
C SER A 323 3.90 -8.85 -3.88
N LEU A 324 3.15 -9.43 -2.94
CA LEU A 324 2.74 -8.79 -1.70
C LEU A 324 3.60 -9.28 -0.53
N ALA A 325 4.13 -8.33 0.25
CA ALA A 325 4.67 -8.58 1.57
C ALA A 325 3.80 -7.91 2.64
N VAL A 326 3.62 -8.58 3.77
CA VAL A 326 2.83 -8.07 4.89
C VAL A 326 3.71 -8.03 6.13
N SER A 327 3.89 -6.83 6.69
CA SER A 327 4.52 -6.64 7.99
C SER A 327 3.58 -7.17 9.07
N LEU A 328 3.72 -8.46 9.40
CA LEU A 328 2.90 -9.11 10.42
C LEU A 328 3.35 -8.68 11.83
N ASN A 329 4.61 -8.87 12.14
CA ASN A 329 5.38 -8.42 13.31
C ASN A 329 4.83 -8.81 14.69
N ALA A 330 3.64 -9.41 14.78
CA ALA A 330 3.08 -9.98 15.99
C ALA A 330 2.02 -11.02 15.64
N THR A 331 1.81 -11.97 16.56
CA THR A 331 0.87 -13.09 16.41
C THR A 331 -0.43 -12.88 17.21
N THR A 332 -0.51 -11.80 18.00
CA THR A 332 -1.69 -11.41 18.77
C THR A 332 -2.04 -9.95 18.55
N ASP A 333 -3.34 -9.63 18.57
CA ASP A 333 -3.81 -8.25 18.48
C ASP A 333 -3.32 -7.38 19.66
N TYR A 334 -3.11 -7.98 20.82
CA TYR A 334 -2.61 -7.30 22.00
C TYR A 334 -1.23 -6.65 21.77
N ILE A 335 -0.27 -7.42 21.28
CA ILE A 335 1.07 -6.93 20.94
C ILE A 335 1.02 -6.08 19.67
N ARG A 336 0.30 -6.55 18.63
CA ARG A 336 0.25 -5.83 17.36
C ARG A 336 -0.38 -4.43 17.49
N ASN A 337 -1.40 -4.27 18.32
CA ASN A 337 -2.01 -2.96 18.60
C ASN A 337 -1.03 -1.96 19.23
N TRP A 338 -0.04 -2.45 19.96
CA TRP A 338 1.01 -1.63 20.54
C TRP A 338 2.09 -1.28 19.52
N ILE A 339 2.73 -2.29 18.91
CA ILE A 339 3.88 -2.06 18.03
C ILE A 339 3.49 -1.55 16.63
N MET A 340 2.25 -1.84 16.18
CA MET A 340 1.68 -1.42 14.90
C MET A 340 0.24 -0.92 15.08
N PRO A 341 0.04 0.36 15.40
CA PRO A 341 -1.28 0.91 15.75
C PRO A 341 -2.36 0.77 14.68
N ILE A 342 -1.99 0.57 13.41
CA ILE A 342 -2.93 0.29 12.32
C ILE A 342 -3.81 -0.94 12.61
N ASN A 343 -3.32 -1.88 13.39
CA ASN A 343 -4.04 -3.08 13.80
C ASN A 343 -5.34 -2.79 14.57
N ARG A 344 -5.43 -1.65 15.25
CA ARG A 344 -6.67 -1.20 15.91
C ARG A 344 -7.80 -0.92 14.94
N LYS A 345 -7.46 -0.60 13.69
CA LYS A 345 -8.42 -0.36 12.62
C LYS A 345 -8.67 -1.62 11.80
N TYR A 346 -7.62 -2.38 11.55
CA TYR A 346 -7.63 -3.63 10.77
C TYR A 346 -6.89 -4.69 11.57
N ASN A 347 -7.64 -5.43 12.41
CA ASN A 347 -7.09 -6.44 13.31
C ASN A 347 -6.59 -7.68 12.55
N LEU A 348 -5.95 -8.60 13.25
CA LEU A 348 -5.42 -9.82 12.66
C LEU A 348 -6.50 -10.67 11.98
N GLU A 349 -7.71 -10.74 12.54
CA GLU A 349 -8.82 -11.48 11.93
C GLU A 349 -9.17 -10.94 10.53
N MET A 350 -9.32 -9.62 10.40
CA MET A 350 -9.61 -8.97 9.12
C MET A 350 -8.45 -9.15 8.13
N LEU A 351 -7.22 -8.98 8.59
CA LEU A 351 -6.01 -9.10 7.77
C LEU A 351 -5.84 -10.53 7.26
N LEU A 352 -5.87 -11.51 8.14
CA LEU A 352 -5.69 -12.93 7.79
C LEU A 352 -6.89 -13.48 7.03
N GLY A 353 -8.11 -12.99 7.32
CA GLY A 353 -9.31 -13.32 6.56
C GLY A 353 -9.21 -12.92 5.09
N LEU A 354 -8.71 -11.70 4.81
CA LEU A 354 -8.41 -11.27 3.43
C LEU A 354 -7.36 -12.19 2.79
N LEU A 355 -6.26 -12.47 3.49
CA LEU A 355 -5.17 -13.28 2.93
C LEU A 355 -5.60 -14.73 2.65
N ARG A 356 -6.40 -15.35 3.52
CA ARG A 356 -6.97 -16.69 3.27
C ARG A 356 -7.85 -16.71 2.03
N ARG A 357 -8.63 -15.67 1.79
CA ARG A 357 -9.49 -15.53 0.61
C ARG A 357 -8.68 -15.34 -0.68
N GLU A 358 -7.67 -14.48 -0.65
CA GLU A 358 -6.90 -14.10 -1.84
C GLU A 358 -5.77 -15.09 -2.17
N PHE A 359 -5.31 -15.86 -1.18
CA PHE A 359 -4.28 -16.88 -1.32
C PHE A 359 -4.79 -18.25 -0.84
N PRO A 360 -5.83 -18.81 -1.47
CA PRO A 360 -6.38 -20.10 -1.04
C PRO A 360 -5.33 -21.21 -1.25
N ARG A 361 -5.21 -22.12 -0.27
CA ARG A 361 -4.43 -23.34 -0.42
C ARG A 361 -5.16 -24.31 -1.35
N GLN A 362 -5.23 -24.02 -2.62
CA GLN A 362 -5.70 -24.96 -3.63
C GLN A 362 -4.50 -25.69 -4.22
N SER A 363 -4.65 -27.05 -4.27
CA SER A 363 -3.79 -28.01 -4.94
C SER A 363 -2.52 -27.48 -5.66
N LEU A 364 -1.39 -27.74 -5.05
CA LEU A 364 -0.05 -28.05 -5.57
C LEU A 364 0.27 -27.75 -7.05
N GLY A 365 0.07 -26.51 -7.49
CA GLY A 365 0.66 -26.03 -8.75
C GLY A 365 1.95 -25.25 -8.48
N ARG A 366 3.01 -25.51 -9.26
CA ARG A 366 4.31 -24.82 -9.16
C ARG A 366 4.28 -23.28 -9.30
N HIS A 367 3.10 -22.68 -9.54
CA HIS A 367 2.89 -21.27 -9.82
C HIS A 367 1.93 -20.58 -8.83
N GLN A 368 1.72 -21.16 -7.66
CA GLN A 368 0.84 -20.55 -6.66
C GLN A 368 1.43 -19.22 -6.16
N ARG A 369 0.64 -18.14 -6.20
CA ARG A 369 1.00 -16.87 -5.54
C ARG A 369 1.15 -17.14 -4.05
N GLN A 370 2.20 -16.55 -3.46
CA GLN A 370 2.49 -16.64 -2.04
C GLN A 370 2.61 -15.23 -1.49
N VAL A 371 2.20 -15.05 -0.24
CA VAL A 371 2.46 -13.83 0.51
C VAL A 371 3.79 -13.95 1.25
N PHE A 372 4.52 -12.85 1.37
CA PHE A 372 5.67 -12.76 2.25
C PHE A 372 5.23 -12.16 3.59
N PHE A 373 5.46 -12.86 4.70
CA PHE A 373 5.33 -12.27 6.02
C PHE A 373 6.68 -11.76 6.49
N GLU A 374 6.75 -10.46 6.72
CA GLU A 374 7.90 -9.81 7.34
C GLU A 374 7.65 -9.76 8.84
N TYR A 375 8.59 -10.29 9.63
CA TYR A 375 8.47 -10.43 11.07
C TYR A 375 9.73 -9.93 11.74
N ILE A 376 9.68 -8.73 12.33
CA ILE A 376 10.79 -8.10 13.03
C ILE A 376 10.96 -8.74 14.42
N MET A 377 12.17 -9.11 14.78
CA MET A 377 12.48 -9.79 16.04
C MET A 377 12.80 -8.77 17.13
N LEU A 378 11.89 -8.63 18.09
CA LEU A 378 11.99 -7.71 19.22
C LEU A 378 12.10 -8.48 20.52
N GLU A 379 13.24 -8.31 21.21
CA GLU A 379 13.59 -9.02 22.46
C GLU A 379 12.46 -8.91 23.50
N GLY A 380 11.98 -10.06 23.96
CA GLY A 380 10.93 -10.17 24.98
C GLY A 380 9.57 -9.58 24.59
N VAL A 381 9.31 -9.28 23.31
CA VAL A 381 8.06 -8.68 22.85
C VAL A 381 7.26 -9.65 21.98
N ASN A 382 7.89 -10.22 20.96
CA ASN A 382 7.24 -11.05 19.94
C ASN A 382 8.09 -12.27 19.52
N ASP A 383 9.05 -12.63 20.34
CA ASP A 383 10.08 -13.64 20.05
C ASP A 383 9.99 -14.92 20.89
N SER A 384 8.86 -15.11 21.62
CA SER A 384 8.67 -16.30 22.44
C SER A 384 8.39 -17.56 21.60
N ASP A 385 8.47 -18.73 22.23
CA ASP A 385 8.13 -20.01 21.61
C ASP A 385 6.66 -20.09 21.24
N GLU A 386 5.78 -19.51 22.07
CA GLU A 386 4.34 -19.41 21.80
C GLU A 386 4.06 -18.49 20.62
N ASP A 387 4.89 -17.46 20.39
CA ASP A 387 4.78 -16.63 19.19
C ASP A 387 5.14 -17.42 17.94
N ALA A 388 6.19 -18.25 18.00
CA ALA A 388 6.55 -19.14 16.90
C ALA A 388 5.43 -20.15 16.58
N ASP A 389 4.81 -20.75 17.59
CA ASP A 389 3.72 -21.71 17.44
C ASP A 389 2.48 -21.04 16.80
N ARG A 390 2.07 -19.84 17.29
CA ARG A 390 0.99 -19.08 16.68
C ARG A 390 1.31 -18.65 15.25
N LEU A 391 2.56 -18.36 14.96
CA LEU A 391 3.00 -18.01 13.60
C LEU A 391 2.88 -19.21 12.65
N VAL A 392 3.18 -20.42 13.12
CA VAL A 392 2.96 -21.67 12.38
C VAL A 392 1.46 -21.87 12.09
N GLU A 393 0.59 -21.63 13.09
CA GLU A 393 -0.87 -21.71 12.89
C GLU A 393 -1.37 -20.73 11.85
N ILE A 394 -0.89 -19.48 11.89
CA ILE A 394 -1.22 -18.47 10.87
C ILE A 394 -0.77 -18.93 9.48
N ALA A 395 0.41 -19.52 9.36
CA ALA A 395 0.97 -19.97 8.09
C ALA A 395 0.31 -21.26 7.57
N ARG A 396 -0.41 -22.02 8.42
CA ARG A 396 -1.04 -23.30 8.02
C ARG A 396 -2.04 -23.13 6.88
N ASP A 397 -2.82 -22.06 6.91
CA ASP A 397 -3.93 -21.83 5.96
C ASP A 397 -3.56 -20.90 4.82
N ILE A 398 -2.42 -20.24 4.90
CA ILE A 398 -2.00 -19.20 3.93
C ILE A 398 -0.69 -19.63 3.27
N PRO A 399 -0.64 -19.84 1.95
CA PRO A 399 0.61 -20.05 1.23
C PRO A 399 1.54 -18.85 1.41
N CYS A 400 2.59 -19.02 2.20
CA CYS A 400 3.46 -17.93 2.57
C CYS A 400 4.93 -18.35 2.69
N LYS A 401 5.79 -17.34 2.74
CA LYS A 401 7.16 -17.42 3.22
C LYS A 401 7.33 -16.39 4.34
N ILE A 402 8.03 -16.76 5.38
CA ILE A 402 8.29 -15.90 6.52
C ILE A 402 9.74 -15.43 6.46
N ASN A 403 9.93 -14.12 6.55
CA ASN A 403 11.23 -13.48 6.69
C ASN A 403 11.34 -12.91 8.09
N LEU A 404 12.20 -13.50 8.93
CA LEU A 404 12.60 -12.91 10.20
C LEU A 404 13.60 -11.78 9.92
N ILE A 405 13.36 -10.61 10.50
CA ILE A 405 14.17 -9.42 10.29
C ILE A 405 14.80 -9.04 11.62
N TYR A 406 16.11 -8.78 11.64
CA TYR A 406 16.74 -8.16 12.80
C TYR A 406 16.16 -6.77 13.02
N PHE A 407 15.90 -6.45 14.28
CA PHE A 407 15.60 -5.08 14.63
C PHE A 407 16.89 -4.26 14.59
N ASN A 408 16.89 -3.24 13.74
CA ASN A 408 18.03 -2.31 13.65
C ASN A 408 17.76 -1.15 14.61
N THR A 409 18.63 -1.00 15.59
CA THR A 409 18.51 0.04 16.61
C THR A 409 18.66 1.42 15.98
N HIS A 410 17.96 2.40 16.52
CA HIS A 410 18.05 3.78 16.13
C HIS A 410 17.73 4.70 17.32
N ASP A 411 18.14 5.95 17.23
CA ASP A 411 17.94 6.92 18.28
C ASP A 411 16.49 7.02 18.74
N GLY A 412 16.33 6.90 20.06
CA GLY A 412 15.05 7.00 20.72
C GLY A 412 14.13 5.81 20.50
N SER A 413 14.62 4.62 20.12
CA SER A 413 13.90 3.36 20.25
C SER A 413 14.09 2.76 21.65
N GLU A 414 13.02 2.21 22.23
CA GLU A 414 13.08 1.46 23.49
C GLU A 414 13.19 -0.05 23.25
N PHE A 415 13.06 -0.48 21.99
CA PHE A 415 13.17 -1.88 21.62
C PHE A 415 14.63 -2.30 21.46
N LYS A 416 14.84 -3.60 21.67
CA LYS A 416 16.10 -4.28 21.40
C LYS A 416 15.87 -5.41 20.42
N CYS A 417 16.90 -5.76 19.66
CA CYS A 417 16.89 -6.94 18.82
C CYS A 417 17.00 -8.18 19.70
N SER A 418 16.21 -9.20 19.38
CA SER A 418 16.43 -10.54 19.94
C SER A 418 17.84 -11.02 19.61
N ASP A 419 18.47 -11.78 20.51
CA ASP A 419 19.78 -12.36 20.27
C ASP A 419 19.77 -13.40 19.14
N GLN A 420 20.95 -13.73 18.64
CA GLN A 420 21.10 -14.62 17.49
C GLN A 420 20.59 -16.03 17.78
N GLU A 421 20.79 -16.52 19.03
CA GLU A 421 20.36 -17.85 19.45
C GLU A 421 18.83 -17.93 19.47
N ARG A 422 18.19 -16.90 20.02
CA ARG A 422 16.71 -16.79 20.05
C ARG A 422 16.12 -16.74 18.63
N ILE A 423 16.70 -15.92 17.74
CA ILE A 423 16.26 -15.83 16.34
C ILE A 423 16.42 -17.18 15.63
N ASN A 424 17.54 -17.88 15.84
CA ASN A 424 17.78 -19.20 15.26
C ASN A 424 16.81 -20.24 15.78
N ALA A 425 16.55 -20.27 17.10
CA ALA A 425 15.59 -21.18 17.72
C ALA A 425 14.18 -20.94 17.20
N PHE A 426 13.76 -19.68 17.14
CA PHE A 426 12.46 -19.28 16.56
C PHE A 426 12.33 -19.73 15.10
N ARG A 427 13.34 -19.45 14.27
CA ARG A 427 13.37 -19.90 12.87
C ARG A 427 13.28 -21.43 12.77
N GLN A 428 14.07 -22.14 13.58
CA GLN A 428 14.10 -23.61 13.55
C GLN A 428 12.72 -24.17 13.87
N ARG A 429 12.07 -23.69 14.95
CA ARG A 429 10.73 -24.11 15.37
C ARG A 429 9.69 -23.93 14.25
N VAL A 430 9.71 -22.78 13.59
CA VAL A 430 8.82 -22.50 12.45
C VAL A 430 9.14 -23.41 11.25
N SER A 431 10.42 -23.66 10.99
CA SER A 431 10.86 -24.50 9.87
C SER A 431 10.55 -25.98 10.08
N ASP A 432 10.68 -26.50 11.31
CA ASP A 432 10.37 -27.89 11.68
C ASP A 432 8.89 -28.20 11.48
N ALA A 433 8.02 -27.18 11.58
CA ALA A 433 6.60 -27.30 11.24
C ALA A 433 6.32 -27.26 9.72
N GLY A 434 7.36 -27.27 8.87
CA GLY A 434 7.23 -27.30 7.41
C GLY A 434 6.95 -25.93 6.76
N VAL A 435 7.09 -24.83 7.49
CA VAL A 435 6.90 -23.47 6.96
C VAL A 435 8.25 -22.91 6.51
N THR A 436 8.31 -22.38 5.28
CA THR A 436 9.53 -21.72 4.79
C THR A 436 9.80 -20.46 5.62
N CYS A 437 10.83 -20.50 6.44
CA CYS A 437 11.27 -19.40 7.30
C CYS A 437 12.74 -19.06 7.05
N THR A 438 13.01 -17.82 6.68
CA THR A 438 14.35 -17.31 6.40
C THR A 438 14.70 -16.15 7.32
N ILE A 439 15.98 -15.98 7.60
CA ILE A 439 16.50 -14.83 8.33
C ILE A 439 17.04 -13.85 7.29
N ARG A 440 16.50 -12.63 7.29
CA ARG A 440 17.00 -11.54 6.46
C ARG A 440 18.07 -10.78 7.26
N GLN A 441 19.30 -10.91 6.82
CA GLN A 441 20.43 -10.22 7.44
C GLN A 441 20.23 -8.70 7.35
N SER A 442 20.63 -8.00 8.40
CA SER A 442 20.72 -6.54 8.39
C SER A 442 21.77 -6.09 7.39
N ARG A 443 21.50 -5.06 6.63
CA ARG A 443 22.38 -4.53 5.59
C ARG A 443 22.41 -3.01 5.70
N GLY A 444 23.62 -2.43 5.73
CA GLY A 444 23.81 -0.99 5.79
C GLY A 444 23.45 -0.36 7.14
N ASP A 445 23.45 -1.11 8.23
CA ASP A 445 23.06 -0.63 9.56
C ASP A 445 23.94 0.55 10.03
N GLU A 446 25.23 0.47 9.80
CA GLU A 446 26.22 1.52 10.15
C GLU A 446 25.95 2.89 9.51
N GLU A 447 25.28 2.91 8.33
CA GLU A 447 24.90 4.12 7.62
C GLU A 447 23.42 4.49 7.81
N MET A 448 22.76 3.93 8.83
CA MET A 448 21.31 4.10 9.03
C MET A 448 20.51 3.80 7.76
N SER A 449 20.91 2.74 7.06
CA SER A 449 20.33 2.31 5.77
C SER A 449 19.50 1.06 5.90
N ALA A 450 19.50 0.42 7.07
CA ALA A 450 18.78 -0.81 7.30
C ALA A 450 17.26 -0.58 7.42
N CYS A 451 16.51 -1.68 7.38
CA CYS A 451 15.05 -1.64 7.46
C CYS A 451 14.59 -0.95 8.76
N GLY A 452 13.70 0.03 8.62
CA GLY A 452 13.17 0.79 9.75
C GLY A 452 14.00 2.01 10.19
N GLN A 453 15.17 2.24 9.58
CA GLN A 453 16.08 3.34 9.96
C GLN A 453 16.00 4.58 9.07
N LEU A 454 15.32 4.51 7.91
CA LEU A 454 15.31 5.59 6.94
C LEU A 454 14.58 6.84 7.42
N GLY A 455 15.10 8.00 7.05
CA GLY A 455 14.55 9.33 7.28
C GLY A 455 15.45 10.21 8.13
N LYS A 456 15.21 11.52 8.01
CA LYS A 456 15.80 12.55 8.89
C LYS A 456 14.66 13.33 9.54
N PRO A 457 14.51 13.32 10.87
CA PRO A 457 13.47 14.10 11.57
C PRO A 457 13.71 15.62 11.51
N ASP A 458 14.92 16.06 11.18
CA ASP A 458 15.49 17.35 11.53
C ASP A 458 15.24 18.50 10.55
N ASP A 459 14.27 18.37 9.62
CA ASP A 459 13.81 19.55 8.87
C ASP A 459 12.92 20.42 9.77
N GLU A 460 13.54 21.27 10.58
CA GLU A 460 12.88 22.13 11.58
C GLU A 460 11.83 23.09 11.01
N ALA A 461 11.92 23.44 9.73
CA ALA A 461 11.03 24.44 9.12
C ALA A 461 9.56 23.98 8.97
N ASN A 462 9.27 22.67 8.98
CA ASN A 462 7.93 22.12 8.81
C ASN A 462 7.63 20.93 9.75
N TRP A 463 8.32 20.85 10.88
CA TRP A 463 8.20 19.76 11.82
C TRP A 463 6.81 19.73 12.48
N LYS A 464 6.07 18.66 12.26
CA LYS A 464 4.93 18.30 13.11
C LYS A 464 5.44 17.38 14.22
N PRO A 465 5.04 17.61 15.47
CA PRO A 465 5.47 16.72 16.55
C PRO A 465 5.17 15.26 16.18
N PRO A 466 6.11 14.33 16.42
CA PRO A 466 5.88 12.91 16.14
C PRO A 466 4.62 12.46 16.88
N PRO A 467 3.87 11.52 16.29
CA PRO A 467 2.72 10.96 16.98
C PRO A 467 3.17 10.38 18.34
N PRO A 468 2.32 10.50 19.37
CA PRO A 468 2.70 10.08 20.71
C PRO A 468 3.06 8.60 20.72
N ARG A 469 4.14 8.27 21.43
CA ARG A 469 4.54 6.88 21.65
C ARG A 469 3.49 6.15 22.45
N MET A 470 3.23 4.93 22.04
CA MET A 470 2.32 4.06 22.75
C MET A 470 3.09 3.33 23.85
N ARG A 471 2.61 3.44 25.08
CA ARG A 471 3.18 2.72 26.22
C ARG A 471 3.02 1.21 26.04
N ASP A 472 4.03 0.47 26.51
CA ASP A 472 3.95 -0.99 26.60
C ASP A 472 2.71 -1.38 27.46
N PRO A 473 1.74 -2.11 26.88
CA PRO A 473 0.53 -2.47 27.60
C PRO A 473 0.80 -3.39 28.79
N ARG A 474 1.90 -4.14 28.78
CA ARG A 474 2.30 -5.08 29.86
C ARG A 474 2.64 -4.34 31.14
N THR A 475 3.22 -3.15 31.06
CA THR A 475 3.55 -2.32 32.24
C THR A 475 2.32 -1.85 33.00
N ARG A 476 1.13 -1.84 32.34
CA ARG A 476 -0.13 -1.48 32.98
C ARG A 476 -0.71 -2.66 33.78
N ALA A 477 -0.54 -3.89 33.28
CA ALA A 477 -1.01 -5.11 33.95
C ALA A 477 -0.22 -5.45 35.23
N GLN A 478 1.03 -4.97 35.35
CA GLN A 478 1.84 -5.14 36.55
C GLN A 478 1.53 -4.14 37.68
N ARG A 479 0.67 -3.13 37.42
CA ARG A 479 0.27 -2.11 38.39
C ARG A 479 -1.18 -2.25 38.89
N LEU A 480 -1.89 -3.27 38.44
CA LEU A 480 -3.21 -3.71 38.92
C LEU A 480 -3.09 -5.04 39.65
#